data_b4dc63b357cbcda87f93fab5489e9fe6
#
_entry.id   b4dc63b357cbcda87f93fab5489e9fe6
#
_cell.length_a   1.000
_cell.length_b   1.000
_cell.length_c   1.000
_cell.angle_alpha   90.00
_cell.angle_beta   90.00
_cell.angle_gamma   90.00
#
_symmetry.space_group_name_H-M   'P 1'
#
loop_
_entity.id
_entity.type
_entity.pdbx_description
1 polymer ?
#
loop_
_entity_poly.entity_id
_entity_poly.type
_entity_poly.pdbx_seq_one_letter_code
_entity_poly.pdbx_strand_id
1 'polypeptide(L)'
;QNNKIENIMKLNKSILAAAALSVGLFSCADEFQDMNQDPSAITKANISYLFAQSVNKFEPSGYLLWYYNAPMTYSWSQMGVPTGGMTTGILTTTNVGDQGSKFIDVLTYVREIEHAISQLPEEEQALNAAYPHAAQVLTIYLGIFDSDMFGDLPYNESCRAKFGGTLTPAYDKMESLYAQWLQELNAAIAVFTSGNAKIIPSPDVVCGGKLDKWAKFANSLKLRLAVRYMASDMAKAKSIVSEVKSASCGYIDSLDDAIIFNKGTNFSNGGTGNDWSYHWSNGFLDGTAATEHVINLMVDNLDPRVRFCYSKNSWN
;
A
#
# COMPACT_ATOMS: atom_id res chain seq x y z
N GLN A 1 -52.41 -63.23 -10.76
CA GLN A 1 -51.99 -62.83 -9.39
C GLN A 1 -50.47 -62.83 -9.21
N ASN A 2 -49.74 -63.79 -9.82
CA ASN A 2 -48.26 -63.85 -9.66
C ASN A 2 -47.49 -62.68 -10.26
N ASN A 3 -47.90 -62.10 -11.40
CA ASN A 3 -47.23 -60.96 -12.05
C ASN A 3 -47.32 -59.66 -11.21
N LYS A 4 -48.35 -59.51 -10.40
CA LYS A 4 -48.52 -58.29 -9.54
C LYS A 4 -47.60 -58.33 -8.32
N ILE A 5 -47.38 -59.55 -7.77
CA ILE A 5 -46.47 -59.76 -6.65
C ILE A 5 -45.00 -59.58 -7.08
N GLU A 6 -44.63 -60.03 -8.28
CA GLU A 6 -43.30 -59.91 -8.82
C GLU A 6 -42.92 -58.42 -9.13
N ASN A 7 -43.89 -57.65 -9.62
CA ASN A 7 -43.67 -56.20 -9.86
C ASN A 7 -43.56 -55.42 -8.57
N ILE A 8 -44.30 -55.80 -7.52
CA ILE A 8 -44.15 -55.15 -6.20
C ILE A 8 -42.80 -55.45 -5.57
N MET A 9 -42.30 -56.70 -5.70
CA MET A 9 -40.98 -57.07 -5.21
C MET A 9 -39.84 -56.42 -5.95
N LYS A 10 -39.97 -56.20 -7.28
CA LYS A 10 -39.00 -55.44 -8.09
C LYS A 10 -38.99 -53.97 -7.70
N LEU A 11 -40.16 -53.37 -7.48
CA LEU A 11 -40.29 -51.99 -7.06
C LEU A 11 -39.68 -51.76 -5.68
N ASN A 12 -39.92 -52.62 -4.72
CA ASN A 12 -39.35 -52.54 -3.36
C ASN A 12 -37.82 -52.71 -3.37
N LYS A 13 -37.25 -53.56 -4.24
CA LYS A 13 -35.79 -53.70 -4.42
C LYS A 13 -35.15 -52.43 -5.00
N SER A 14 -35.82 -51.80 -5.98
CA SER A 14 -35.36 -50.54 -6.55
C SER A 14 -35.42 -49.37 -5.57
N ILE A 15 -36.43 -49.30 -4.73
CA ILE A 15 -36.55 -48.29 -3.67
C ILE A 15 -35.47 -48.49 -2.60
N LEU A 16 -35.22 -49.73 -2.19
CA LEU A 16 -34.12 -50.06 -1.27
C LEU A 16 -32.74 -49.74 -1.83
N ALA A 17 -32.52 -50.00 -3.12
CA ALA A 17 -31.26 -49.63 -3.80
C ALA A 17 -31.07 -48.12 -3.89
N ALA A 18 -32.14 -47.37 -4.21
CA ALA A 18 -32.10 -45.89 -4.24
C ALA A 18 -31.88 -45.28 -2.86
N ALA A 19 -32.49 -45.83 -1.80
CA ALA A 19 -32.26 -45.40 -0.45
C ALA A 19 -30.84 -45.71 0.06
N ALA A 20 -30.26 -46.85 -0.33
CA ALA A 20 -28.87 -47.18 -0.01
C ALA A 20 -27.87 -46.29 -0.74
N LEU A 21 -28.15 -45.88 -1.99
CA LEU A 21 -27.30 -44.90 -2.72
C LEU A 21 -27.39 -43.52 -2.13
N SER A 22 -28.55 -43.06 -1.64
CA SER A 22 -28.70 -41.73 -1.06
C SER A 22 -27.98 -41.58 0.30
N VAL A 23 -27.90 -42.64 1.08
CA VAL A 23 -27.15 -42.64 2.37
C VAL A 23 -25.63 -42.60 2.11
N GLY A 24 -25.14 -43.23 1.02
CA GLY A 24 -23.72 -43.21 0.68
C GLY A 24 -23.19 -41.84 0.18
N LEU A 25 -24.08 -40.97 -0.31
CA LEU A 25 -23.70 -39.64 -0.79
C LEU A 25 -23.55 -38.57 0.30
N PHE A 26 -24.08 -38.80 1.47
CA PHE A 26 -23.97 -37.86 2.60
C PHE A 26 -22.77 -38.12 3.53
N SER A 27 -22.12 -39.29 3.41
CA SER A 27 -21.04 -39.68 4.32
C SER A 27 -19.66 -39.08 3.98
N CYS A 28 -19.49 -38.47 2.78
CA CYS A 28 -18.18 -37.94 2.37
C CYS A 28 -18.01 -36.43 2.56
N ALA A 29 -19.04 -35.70 3.01
CA ALA A 29 -18.94 -34.24 3.10
C ALA A 29 -18.18 -33.76 4.34
N ASP A 30 -18.35 -34.44 5.48
CA ASP A 30 -17.74 -34.01 6.75
C ASP A 30 -16.25 -34.39 6.81
N GLU A 31 -15.85 -35.54 6.25
CA GLU A 31 -14.42 -35.94 6.16
C GLU A 31 -13.63 -35.08 5.16
N PHE A 32 -14.28 -34.52 4.13
CA PHE A 32 -13.61 -33.63 3.16
C PHE A 32 -13.22 -32.28 3.79
N GLN A 33 -13.96 -31.78 4.74
CA GLN A 33 -13.61 -30.58 5.47
C GLN A 33 -12.39 -30.79 6.38
N ASP A 34 -12.30 -31.95 7.03
CA ASP A 34 -11.17 -32.26 7.91
C ASP A 34 -9.91 -32.66 7.11
N MET A 35 -10.05 -33.34 5.98
CA MET A 35 -8.92 -33.66 5.09
C MET A 35 -8.36 -32.45 4.34
N ASN A 36 -9.16 -31.41 4.10
CA ASN A 36 -8.71 -30.17 3.47
C ASN A 36 -8.16 -29.15 4.47
N GLN A 37 -8.15 -29.44 5.75
CA GLN A 37 -7.43 -28.63 6.73
C GLN A 37 -5.96 -29.05 6.67
N ASP A 38 -5.15 -28.22 6.02
CA ASP A 38 -3.70 -28.35 6.10
C ASP A 38 -3.28 -28.17 7.57
N PRO A 39 -2.80 -29.23 8.26
CA PRO A 39 -2.38 -29.13 9.64
C PRO A 39 -1.16 -28.19 9.82
N SER A 40 -0.50 -27.80 8.74
CA SER A 40 0.54 -26.79 8.72
C SER A 40 0.01 -25.39 8.41
N ALA A 41 -1.29 -25.25 8.06
CA ALA A 41 -1.89 -23.96 7.84
C ALA A 41 -1.85 -23.13 9.10
N ILE A 42 -1.27 -21.94 9.00
CA ILE A 42 -1.23 -20.96 10.09
C ILE A 42 -2.67 -20.55 10.38
N THR A 43 -3.28 -21.15 11.40
CA THR A 43 -4.67 -20.89 11.79
C THR A 43 -4.87 -19.53 12.48
N LYS A 44 -3.78 -18.89 12.92
CA LYS A 44 -3.79 -17.54 13.48
C LYS A 44 -2.85 -16.64 12.68
N ALA A 45 -3.38 -15.59 12.09
CA ALA A 45 -2.60 -14.60 11.38
C ALA A 45 -1.58 -13.94 12.35
N ASN A 46 -0.31 -14.00 12.02
CA ASN A 46 0.72 -13.30 12.77
C ASN A 46 0.76 -11.83 12.33
N ILE A 47 0.37 -10.94 13.22
CA ILE A 47 0.24 -9.50 12.98
C ILE A 47 1.55 -8.90 12.46
N SER A 48 2.69 -9.30 13.01
CA SER A 48 3.98 -8.77 12.58
C SER A 48 4.33 -9.22 11.15
N TYR A 49 3.91 -10.40 10.72
CA TYR A 49 4.10 -10.86 9.34
C TYR A 49 3.16 -10.17 8.37
N LEU A 50 1.91 -9.90 8.76
CA LEU A 50 0.99 -9.09 7.95
C LEU A 50 1.54 -7.68 7.77
N PHE A 51 2.08 -7.09 8.82
CA PHE A 51 2.75 -5.80 8.75
C PHE A 51 3.98 -5.83 7.84
N ALA A 52 4.84 -6.86 7.96
CA ALA A 52 5.97 -7.02 7.04
C ALA A 52 5.53 -7.10 5.57
N GLN A 53 4.40 -7.76 5.29
CA GLN A 53 3.83 -7.81 3.95
C GLN A 53 3.30 -6.44 3.50
N SER A 54 2.67 -5.66 4.38
CA SER A 54 2.24 -4.30 4.07
C SER A 54 3.42 -3.40 3.67
N VAL A 55 4.52 -3.50 4.39
CA VAL A 55 5.77 -2.79 4.10
C VAL A 55 6.38 -3.26 2.76
N ASN A 56 6.35 -4.56 2.48
CA ASN A 56 6.82 -5.10 1.20
C ASN A 56 5.98 -4.60 0.02
N LYS A 57 4.67 -4.46 0.20
CA LYS A 57 3.75 -3.93 -0.83
C LYS A 57 3.84 -2.41 -0.99
N PHE A 58 4.30 -1.70 0.03
CA PHE A 58 4.53 -0.26 -0.03
C PHE A 58 5.62 0.11 -1.04
N GLU A 59 6.59 -0.78 -1.24
CA GLU A 59 7.68 -0.50 -2.16
C GLU A 59 7.19 -0.42 -3.60
N PRO A 60 7.46 0.69 -4.30
CA PRO A 60 7.20 0.76 -5.72
C PRO A 60 8.13 -0.18 -6.48
N SER A 61 7.59 -0.91 -7.44
CA SER A 61 8.41 -1.72 -8.34
C SER A 61 9.35 -0.83 -9.16
N GLY A 62 10.52 -1.33 -9.53
CA GLY A 62 11.44 -0.61 -10.42
C GLY A 62 10.78 -0.22 -11.74
N TYR A 63 9.89 -1.10 -12.26
CA TYR A 63 9.10 -0.81 -13.45
C TYR A 63 8.16 0.39 -13.27
N LEU A 64 7.51 0.52 -12.13
CA LEU A 64 6.67 1.68 -11.81
C LEU A 64 7.48 2.97 -11.85
N LEU A 65 8.66 2.96 -11.23
CA LEU A 65 9.55 4.12 -11.21
C LEU A 65 10.02 4.49 -12.62
N TRP A 66 10.43 3.50 -13.40
CA TRP A 66 10.88 3.70 -14.76
C TRP A 66 9.74 4.21 -15.65
N TYR A 67 8.56 3.62 -15.53
CA TYR A 67 7.43 3.91 -16.40
C TYR A 67 6.76 5.25 -16.10
N TYR A 68 6.57 5.56 -14.81
CA TYR A 68 5.91 6.80 -14.40
C TYR A 68 6.88 7.99 -14.39
N ASN A 69 8.07 7.80 -13.86
CA ASN A 69 8.97 8.92 -13.66
C ASN A 69 9.57 9.42 -14.96
N ALA A 70 10.08 8.53 -15.82
CA ALA A 70 10.76 8.97 -17.03
C ALA A 70 9.84 9.64 -18.06
N PRO A 71 8.77 8.98 -18.55
CA PRO A 71 7.96 9.56 -19.61
C PRO A 71 6.93 10.58 -19.13
N MET A 72 6.48 10.49 -17.85
CA MET A 72 5.38 11.33 -17.37
C MET A 72 5.82 12.42 -16.40
N THR A 73 6.24 12.04 -15.19
CA THR A 73 6.47 13.03 -14.12
C THR A 73 7.64 13.96 -14.41
N TYR A 74 8.72 13.46 -14.99
CA TYR A 74 9.87 14.33 -15.31
C TYR A 74 9.57 15.29 -16.45
N SER A 75 8.90 14.83 -17.50
CA SER A 75 8.54 15.69 -18.64
C SER A 75 7.54 16.76 -18.23
N TRP A 76 6.55 16.40 -17.41
CA TRP A 76 5.51 17.34 -16.96
C TRP A 76 6.01 18.33 -15.93
N SER A 77 6.86 17.88 -15.01
CA SER A 77 7.51 18.77 -14.02
C SER A 77 8.65 19.58 -14.64
N GLN A 78 9.02 19.30 -15.89
CA GLN A 78 10.20 19.87 -16.56
C GLN A 78 11.52 19.59 -15.83
N MET A 79 11.56 18.59 -14.97
CA MET A 79 12.80 18.19 -14.29
C MET A 79 13.73 17.38 -15.19
N GLY A 80 13.20 16.72 -16.21
CA GLY A 80 13.96 15.95 -17.16
C GLY A 80 13.22 15.75 -18.48
N VAL A 81 13.96 15.44 -19.53
CA VAL A 81 13.43 15.08 -20.85
C VAL A 81 13.94 13.70 -21.20
N PRO A 82 13.05 12.74 -21.54
CA PRO A 82 13.49 11.44 -22.04
C PRO A 82 14.27 11.62 -23.36
N THR A 83 15.42 10.94 -23.45
CA THR A 83 16.24 10.86 -24.66
C THR A 83 16.14 9.46 -25.23
N GLY A 84 16.19 9.29 -26.54
CA GLY A 84 16.32 7.96 -27.13
C GLY A 84 15.05 7.09 -27.15
N GLY A 85 14.04 7.48 -27.91
CA GLY A 85 12.93 6.60 -28.28
C GLY A 85 11.79 6.44 -27.29
N MET A 86 11.86 7.00 -26.11
CA MET A 86 10.70 7.17 -25.26
C MET A 86 9.84 8.32 -25.75
N THR A 87 8.60 8.04 -26.08
CA THR A 87 7.65 9.05 -26.53
C THR A 87 7.41 10.07 -25.44
N THR A 88 7.79 11.30 -25.74
CA THR A 88 7.64 12.44 -24.87
C THR A 88 6.18 12.67 -24.49
N GLY A 89 5.88 12.58 -23.21
CA GLY A 89 4.88 13.42 -22.55
C GLY A 89 3.42 13.24 -22.91
N ILE A 90 3.03 12.16 -23.59
CA ILE A 90 1.60 11.88 -23.80
C ILE A 90 1.17 10.85 -22.75
N LEU A 91 0.49 11.32 -21.71
CA LEU A 91 -0.32 10.45 -20.88
C LEU A 91 -1.38 9.80 -21.76
N THR A 92 -1.18 8.52 -22.05
CA THR A 92 -2.28 7.70 -22.52
C THR A 92 -2.91 7.03 -21.32
N THR A 93 -4.24 6.97 -21.28
CA THR A 93 -4.99 6.26 -20.24
C THR A 93 -4.53 4.80 -20.07
N THR A 94 -4.01 4.19 -21.13
CA THR A 94 -3.41 2.86 -21.13
C THR A 94 -2.19 2.76 -20.21
N ASN A 95 -1.35 3.79 -20.21
CA ASN A 95 -0.10 3.77 -19.44
C ASN A 95 -0.33 3.96 -17.93
N VAL A 96 -1.41 4.65 -17.56
CA VAL A 96 -1.78 4.89 -16.16
C VAL A 96 -2.59 3.70 -15.60
N GLY A 97 -3.45 3.09 -16.42
CA GLY A 97 -4.32 1.98 -16.02
C GLY A 97 -3.58 0.68 -15.71
N ASP A 98 -2.50 0.40 -16.42
CA ASP A 98 -1.77 -0.88 -16.30
C ASP A 98 -1.03 -1.04 -14.95
N GLN A 99 -0.82 0.03 -14.21
CA GLN A 99 -0.07 -0.04 -12.95
C GLN A 99 -0.95 -0.20 -11.71
N GLY A 100 -2.26 -0.02 -11.86
CA GLY A 100 -3.22 -0.13 -10.76
C GLY A 100 -3.01 0.89 -9.64
N SER A 101 -3.91 0.83 -8.69
CA SER A 101 -3.90 1.68 -7.51
C SER A 101 -3.00 1.08 -6.44
N LYS A 102 -1.93 1.77 -6.05
CA LYS A 102 -0.92 1.22 -5.13
C LYS A 102 -1.35 1.18 -3.67
N PHE A 103 -2.19 2.13 -3.26
CA PHE A 103 -2.67 2.15 -1.89
C PHE A 103 -3.49 0.89 -1.54
N ILE A 104 -4.20 0.28 -2.49
CA ILE A 104 -5.04 -0.92 -2.28
C ILE A 104 -4.20 -2.11 -1.81
N ASP A 105 -3.01 -2.27 -2.38
CA ASP A 105 -2.11 -3.37 -2.01
C ASP A 105 -1.72 -3.31 -0.53
N VAL A 106 -1.45 -2.11 0.00
CA VAL A 106 -1.14 -1.91 1.42
C VAL A 106 -2.40 -1.92 2.27
N LEU A 107 -3.50 -1.28 1.81
CA LEU A 107 -4.79 -1.23 2.51
C LEU A 107 -5.33 -2.64 2.79
N THR A 108 -5.10 -3.61 1.89
CA THR A 108 -5.49 -5.00 2.12
C THR A 108 -4.90 -5.52 3.43
N TYR A 109 -3.62 -5.26 3.68
CA TYR A 109 -2.97 -5.70 4.92
C TYR A 109 -3.41 -4.88 6.14
N VAL A 110 -3.75 -3.60 5.97
CA VAL A 110 -4.37 -2.83 7.07
C VAL A 110 -5.63 -3.53 7.55
N ARG A 111 -6.53 -3.93 6.61
CA ARG A 111 -7.79 -4.61 6.95
C ARG A 111 -7.57 -5.99 7.59
N GLU A 112 -6.58 -6.74 7.10
CA GLU A 112 -6.20 -8.02 7.69
C GLU A 112 -5.64 -7.85 9.12
N ILE A 113 -4.80 -6.85 9.36
CA ILE A 113 -4.25 -6.54 10.67
C ILE A 113 -5.34 -6.08 11.63
N GLU A 114 -6.23 -5.16 11.20
CA GLU A 114 -7.38 -4.70 11.99
C GLU A 114 -8.26 -5.89 12.41
N HIS A 115 -8.57 -6.79 11.46
CA HIS A 115 -9.36 -7.98 11.76
C HIS A 115 -8.63 -8.92 12.73
N ALA A 116 -7.35 -9.21 12.50
CA ALA A 116 -6.57 -10.07 13.38
C ALA A 116 -6.50 -9.53 14.80
N ILE A 117 -6.31 -8.22 14.98
CA ILE A 117 -6.29 -7.56 16.29
C ILE A 117 -7.65 -7.64 16.96
N SER A 118 -8.75 -7.45 16.21
CA SER A 118 -10.10 -7.50 16.78
C SER A 118 -10.46 -8.86 17.41
N GLN A 119 -9.72 -9.92 17.08
CA GLN A 119 -9.91 -11.27 17.66
C GLN A 119 -9.04 -11.51 18.91
N LEU A 120 -8.21 -10.54 19.31
CA LEU A 120 -7.35 -10.64 20.49
C LEU A 120 -8.06 -10.14 21.76
N PRO A 121 -7.59 -10.54 22.97
CA PRO A 121 -7.96 -9.88 24.21
C PRO A 121 -7.63 -8.38 24.20
N GLU A 122 -8.40 -7.57 24.93
CA GLU A 122 -8.29 -6.11 24.91
C GLU A 122 -6.87 -5.60 25.23
N GLU A 123 -6.18 -6.23 26.18
CA GLU A 123 -4.80 -5.89 26.54
C GLU A 123 -3.83 -6.11 25.36
N GLU A 124 -4.00 -7.22 24.65
CA GLU A 124 -3.19 -7.52 23.47
C GLU A 124 -3.55 -6.62 22.29
N GLN A 125 -4.81 -6.20 22.14
CA GLN A 125 -5.22 -5.22 21.13
C GLN A 125 -4.48 -3.90 21.32
N ALA A 126 -4.46 -3.39 22.56
CA ALA A 126 -3.75 -2.13 22.88
C ALA A 126 -2.25 -2.23 22.57
N LEU A 127 -1.61 -3.35 22.90
CA LEU A 127 -0.19 -3.59 22.64
C LEU A 127 0.14 -3.60 21.14
N ASN A 128 -0.76 -4.15 20.33
CA ASN A 128 -0.57 -4.29 18.88
C ASN A 128 -1.13 -3.11 18.05
N ALA A 129 -1.73 -2.11 18.70
CA ALA A 129 -2.42 -0.99 18.03
C ALA A 129 -1.52 -0.20 17.06
N ALA A 130 -0.21 -0.18 17.26
CA ALA A 130 0.70 0.54 16.37
C ALA A 130 0.82 -0.08 14.97
N TYR A 131 0.63 -1.39 14.80
CA TYR A 131 0.77 -2.05 13.49
C TYR A 131 -0.22 -1.55 12.43
N PRO A 132 -1.54 -1.54 12.67
CA PRO A 132 -2.49 -1.06 11.66
C PRO A 132 -2.29 0.43 11.39
N HIS A 133 -1.95 1.24 12.40
CA HIS A 133 -1.68 2.66 12.21
C HIS A 133 -0.42 2.93 11.38
N ALA A 134 0.65 2.16 11.56
CA ALA A 134 1.85 2.27 10.74
C ALA A 134 1.57 1.87 9.28
N ALA A 135 0.88 0.76 9.04
CA ALA A 135 0.45 0.36 7.70
C ALA A 135 -0.52 1.39 7.09
N GLN A 136 -1.38 2.01 7.91
CA GLN A 136 -2.28 3.10 7.49
C GLN A 136 -1.52 4.34 7.04
N VAL A 137 -0.45 4.74 7.73
CA VAL A 137 0.42 5.85 7.30
C VAL A 137 1.02 5.59 5.91
N LEU A 138 1.46 4.36 5.64
CA LEU A 138 1.94 3.96 4.32
C LEU A 138 0.82 3.99 3.26
N THR A 139 -0.37 3.53 3.63
CA THR A 139 -1.56 3.59 2.76
C THR A 139 -1.90 5.02 2.39
N ILE A 140 -1.89 5.95 3.35
CA ILE A 140 -2.18 7.37 3.12
C ILE A 140 -1.11 7.99 2.22
N TYR A 141 0.17 7.66 2.42
CA TYR A 141 1.25 8.13 1.54
C TYR A 141 0.98 7.79 0.07
N LEU A 142 0.62 6.52 -0.19
CA LEU A 142 0.29 6.06 -1.54
C LEU A 142 -1.07 6.60 -2.01
N GLY A 143 -2.07 6.70 -1.13
CA GLY A 143 -3.37 7.25 -1.43
C GLY A 143 -3.31 8.71 -1.89
N ILE A 144 -2.44 9.53 -1.28
CA ILE A 144 -2.19 10.90 -1.74
C ILE A 144 -1.63 10.89 -3.17
N PHE A 145 -0.67 10.00 -3.46
CA PHE A 145 -0.12 9.86 -4.81
C PHE A 145 -1.19 9.41 -5.81
N ASP A 146 -1.95 8.37 -5.47
CA ASP A 146 -2.99 7.84 -6.34
C ASP A 146 -4.13 8.87 -6.56
N SER A 147 -4.50 9.65 -5.54
CA SER A 147 -5.51 10.71 -5.67
C SER A 147 -5.03 11.87 -6.55
N ASP A 148 -3.75 12.21 -6.51
CA ASP A 148 -3.16 13.19 -7.41
C ASP A 148 -3.24 12.73 -8.89
N MET A 149 -3.23 11.42 -9.14
CA MET A 149 -3.29 10.83 -10.48
C MET A 149 -4.72 10.53 -10.97
N PHE A 150 -5.58 10.06 -10.07
CA PHE A 150 -6.90 9.49 -10.44
C PHE A 150 -8.09 10.27 -9.86
N GLY A 151 -7.87 11.16 -8.92
CA GLY A 151 -8.95 11.89 -8.22
C GLY A 151 -9.59 11.06 -7.11
N ASP A 152 -10.91 10.78 -7.25
CA ASP A 152 -11.67 9.99 -6.29
C ASP A 152 -11.16 8.55 -6.23
N LEU A 153 -11.11 7.95 -5.03
CA LEU A 153 -10.57 6.60 -4.81
C LEU A 153 -11.56 5.73 -4.03
N PRO A 154 -11.62 4.41 -4.30
CA PRO A 154 -12.44 3.49 -3.51
C PRO A 154 -11.70 3.10 -2.23
N TYR A 155 -11.78 3.91 -1.19
CA TYR A 155 -10.96 3.75 0.01
C TYR A 155 -11.68 3.07 1.18
N ASN A 156 -12.86 3.59 1.55
CA ASN A 156 -13.51 3.19 2.79
C ASN A 156 -14.05 1.75 2.75
N GLU A 157 -14.64 1.35 1.64
CA GLU A 157 -15.24 0.03 1.46
C GLU A 157 -14.27 -1.02 0.90
N SER A 158 -13.13 -0.59 0.36
CA SER A 158 -12.16 -1.49 -0.27
C SER A 158 -11.51 -2.45 0.72
N CYS A 159 -11.17 -3.62 0.19
CA CYS A 159 -10.45 -4.68 0.90
C CYS A 159 -11.21 -5.29 2.09
N ARG A 160 -12.54 -5.13 2.14
CA ARG A 160 -13.41 -5.66 3.21
C ARG A 160 -14.25 -6.87 2.80
N ALA A 161 -14.26 -7.25 1.52
CA ALA A 161 -15.12 -8.33 1.02
C ALA A 161 -14.93 -9.67 1.77
N LYS A 162 -13.69 -10.01 2.12
CA LYS A 162 -13.35 -11.20 2.93
C LYS A 162 -14.00 -11.19 4.32
N PHE A 163 -14.32 -10.01 4.83
CA PHE A 163 -14.91 -9.80 6.15
C PHE A 163 -16.40 -9.42 6.08
N GLY A 164 -17.07 -9.77 4.99
CA GLY A 164 -18.49 -9.50 4.80
C GLY A 164 -18.81 -8.13 4.18
N GLY A 165 -17.79 -7.41 3.72
CA GLY A 165 -17.97 -6.15 2.98
C GLY A 165 -18.36 -6.37 1.51
N THR A 166 -18.54 -5.25 0.78
CA THR A 166 -18.92 -5.28 -0.63
C THR A 166 -17.79 -5.72 -1.56
N LEU A 167 -18.15 -6.35 -2.69
CA LEU A 167 -17.24 -6.63 -3.81
C LEU A 167 -17.13 -5.46 -4.78
N THR A 168 -18.03 -4.47 -4.67
CA THR A 168 -18.10 -3.29 -5.53
C THR A 168 -18.02 -2.02 -4.68
N PRO A 169 -16.81 -1.67 -4.17
CA PRO A 169 -16.67 -0.50 -3.30
C PRO A 169 -17.01 0.80 -4.03
N ALA A 170 -17.68 1.70 -3.33
CA ALA A 170 -17.95 3.04 -3.82
C ALA A 170 -16.66 3.89 -3.85
N TYR A 171 -16.61 4.86 -4.77
CA TYR A 171 -15.55 5.84 -4.82
C TYR A 171 -15.82 6.98 -3.84
N ASP A 172 -14.89 7.23 -2.95
CA ASP A 172 -14.90 8.35 -2.02
C ASP A 172 -14.34 9.60 -2.69
N LYS A 173 -14.96 10.75 -2.44
CA LYS A 173 -14.50 12.02 -2.98
C LYS A 173 -13.12 12.39 -2.43
N MET A 174 -12.22 12.82 -3.31
CA MET A 174 -10.85 13.21 -2.96
C MET A 174 -10.80 14.22 -1.81
N GLU A 175 -11.66 15.25 -1.82
CA GLU A 175 -11.71 16.24 -0.74
C GLU A 175 -12.10 15.62 0.61
N SER A 176 -13.03 14.67 0.60
CA SER A 176 -13.46 13.93 1.80
C SER A 176 -12.32 13.05 2.33
N LEU A 177 -11.59 12.40 1.43
CA LEU A 177 -10.43 11.60 1.78
C LEU A 177 -9.32 12.42 2.41
N TYR A 178 -9.02 13.62 1.90
CA TYR A 178 -8.01 14.49 2.50
C TYR A 178 -8.36 14.87 3.94
N ALA A 179 -9.64 15.19 4.19
CA ALA A 179 -10.12 15.49 5.54
C ALA A 179 -10.04 14.26 6.47
N GLN A 180 -10.42 13.09 5.96
CA GLN A 180 -10.35 11.82 6.68
C GLN A 180 -8.90 11.43 6.98
N TRP A 181 -7.98 11.52 6.01
CA TRP A 181 -6.58 11.18 6.21
C TRP A 181 -5.89 12.05 7.25
N LEU A 182 -6.26 13.34 7.36
CA LEU A 182 -5.79 14.18 8.47
C LEU A 182 -6.22 13.62 9.83
N GLN A 183 -7.46 13.15 9.95
CA GLN A 183 -7.96 12.54 11.18
C GLN A 183 -7.26 11.20 11.48
N GLU A 184 -7.08 10.35 10.47
CA GLU A 184 -6.40 9.06 10.59
C GLU A 184 -4.91 9.23 10.97
N LEU A 185 -4.23 10.24 10.40
CA LEU A 185 -2.86 10.57 10.79
C LEU A 185 -2.78 11.07 12.23
N ASN A 186 -3.74 11.87 12.68
CA ASN A 186 -3.80 12.31 14.08
C ASN A 186 -4.06 11.13 15.03
N ALA A 187 -4.94 10.19 14.67
CA ALA A 187 -5.17 8.97 15.43
C ALA A 187 -3.89 8.11 15.51
N ALA A 188 -3.19 7.95 14.39
CA ALA A 188 -1.92 7.24 14.36
C ALA A 188 -0.87 7.88 15.28
N ILE A 189 -0.71 9.20 15.23
CA ILE A 189 0.21 9.94 16.11
C ILE A 189 -0.14 9.72 17.58
N ALA A 190 -1.43 9.77 17.93
CA ALA A 190 -1.89 9.52 19.30
C ALA A 190 -1.49 8.13 19.80
N VAL A 191 -1.62 7.08 18.95
CA VAL A 191 -1.20 5.73 19.28
C VAL A 191 0.32 5.63 19.40
N PHE A 192 1.09 6.19 18.49
CA PHE A 192 2.55 6.13 18.51
C PHE A 192 3.17 6.87 19.71
N THR A 193 2.48 7.85 20.24
CA THR A 193 2.94 8.63 21.40
C THR A 193 2.34 8.20 22.73
N SER A 194 1.43 7.22 22.74
CA SER A 194 0.73 6.75 23.95
C SER A 194 1.63 6.03 24.97
N GLY A 195 2.73 5.45 24.50
CA GLY A 195 3.62 4.60 25.31
C GLY A 195 3.13 3.16 25.54
N ASN A 196 1.90 2.82 25.09
CA ASN A 196 1.28 1.52 25.31
C ASN A 196 1.49 0.53 24.16
N ALA A 197 1.64 1.03 22.92
CA ALA A 197 1.77 0.22 21.73
C ALA A 197 3.24 -0.07 21.38
N LYS A 198 3.48 -1.15 20.64
CA LYS A 198 4.82 -1.57 20.18
C LYS A 198 4.79 -2.06 18.74
N ILE A 199 5.91 -1.89 18.05
CA ILE A 199 6.22 -2.57 16.78
C ILE A 199 7.55 -3.32 16.96
N ILE A 200 7.61 -4.56 16.50
CA ILE A 200 8.85 -5.34 16.51
C ILE A 200 9.79 -4.76 15.45
N PRO A 201 11.08 -4.47 15.78
CA PRO A 201 12.00 -3.82 14.85
C PRO A 201 12.27 -4.62 13.56
N SER A 202 12.36 -5.94 13.66
CA SER A 202 12.76 -6.79 12.52
C SER A 202 11.86 -6.68 11.28
N PRO A 203 10.51 -6.70 11.37
CA PRO A 203 9.65 -6.49 10.21
C PRO A 203 9.47 -5.02 9.82
N ASP A 204 9.88 -4.09 10.67
CA ASP A 204 9.78 -2.64 10.40
C ASP A 204 11.07 -2.11 9.78
N VAL A 205 11.25 -2.31 8.49
CA VAL A 205 12.39 -1.77 7.74
C VAL A 205 12.25 -0.28 7.40
N VAL A 206 11.11 0.34 7.74
CA VAL A 206 10.81 1.75 7.51
C VAL A 206 11.36 2.62 8.64
N CYS A 207 10.97 2.31 9.87
CA CYS A 207 11.36 3.08 11.06
C CYS A 207 12.13 2.26 12.11
N GLY A 208 12.36 0.95 11.87
CA GLY A 208 13.12 0.07 12.78
C GLY A 208 12.45 -0.13 14.13
N GLY A 209 11.13 -0.17 14.18
CA GLY A 209 10.33 -0.30 15.40
C GLY A 209 10.24 0.98 16.24
N LYS A 210 10.73 2.11 15.74
CA LYS A 210 10.75 3.40 16.47
C LYS A 210 9.44 4.15 16.25
N LEU A 211 8.58 4.17 17.25
CA LEU A 211 7.28 4.84 17.19
C LEU A 211 7.39 6.36 17.10
N ASP A 212 8.42 6.95 17.68
CA ASP A 212 8.74 8.38 17.53
C ASP A 212 9.01 8.76 16.06
N LYS A 213 9.73 7.92 15.31
CA LYS A 213 9.92 8.12 13.86
C LYS A 213 8.61 7.96 13.09
N TRP A 214 7.77 6.99 13.43
CA TRP A 214 6.44 6.84 12.85
C TRP A 214 5.56 8.06 13.11
N ALA A 215 5.59 8.62 14.33
CA ALA A 215 4.85 9.82 14.68
C ALA A 215 5.33 11.04 13.88
N LYS A 216 6.64 11.26 13.75
CA LYS A 216 7.22 12.30 12.89
C LYS A 216 6.84 12.12 11.43
N PHE A 217 6.86 10.90 10.92
CA PHE A 217 6.46 10.59 9.54
C PHE A 217 4.99 10.92 9.30
N ALA A 218 4.09 10.44 10.16
CA ALA A 218 2.66 10.71 10.08
C ALA A 218 2.39 12.23 10.14
N ASN A 219 3.04 12.95 11.05
CA ASN A 219 2.88 14.39 11.17
C ASN A 219 3.41 15.14 9.93
N SER A 220 4.51 14.67 9.34
CA SER A 220 5.07 15.25 8.11
C SER A 220 4.17 15.02 6.88
N LEU A 221 3.43 13.89 6.80
CA LEU A 221 2.47 13.67 5.72
C LEU A 221 1.34 14.70 5.71
N LYS A 222 0.99 15.26 6.87
CA LYS A 222 -0.01 16.34 6.95
C LYS A 222 0.44 17.58 6.17
N LEU A 223 1.76 17.85 6.06
CA LEU A 223 2.28 18.95 5.22
C LEU A 223 2.02 18.68 3.74
N ARG A 224 2.09 17.42 3.29
CA ARG A 224 1.75 17.07 1.90
C ARG A 224 0.26 17.33 1.59
N LEU A 225 -0.62 17.05 2.56
CA LEU A 225 -2.05 17.40 2.45
C LEU A 225 -2.26 18.92 2.50
N ALA A 226 -1.53 19.65 3.35
CA ALA A 226 -1.60 21.11 3.40
C ALA A 226 -1.31 21.75 2.03
N VAL A 227 -0.30 21.24 1.30
CA VAL A 227 0.02 21.73 -0.05
C VAL A 227 -1.17 21.56 -1.01
N ARG A 228 -1.96 20.46 -0.91
CA ARG A 228 -3.14 20.25 -1.75
C ARG A 228 -4.26 21.22 -1.43
N TYR A 229 -4.39 21.63 -0.17
CA TYR A 229 -5.37 22.65 0.23
C TYR A 229 -4.99 24.07 -0.21
N MET A 230 -3.73 24.36 -0.57
CA MET A 230 -3.28 25.73 -0.87
C MET A 230 -4.10 26.43 -1.98
N ALA A 231 -4.52 25.67 -2.98
CA ALA A 231 -5.29 26.22 -4.11
C ALA A 231 -6.78 26.41 -3.79
N SER A 232 -7.35 25.57 -2.92
CA SER A 232 -8.79 25.57 -2.62
C SER A 232 -9.13 26.23 -1.28
N ASP A 233 -8.28 26.04 -0.28
CA ASP A 233 -8.46 26.57 1.09
C ASP A 233 -7.12 26.90 1.75
N MET A 234 -6.61 28.09 1.48
CA MET A 234 -5.35 28.59 2.07
C MET A 234 -5.41 28.72 3.60
N ALA A 235 -6.58 28.96 4.17
CA ALA A 235 -6.73 29.07 5.63
C ALA A 235 -6.55 27.68 6.28
N LYS A 236 -7.16 26.65 5.69
CA LYS A 236 -6.97 25.27 6.11
C LYS A 236 -5.52 24.83 5.96
N ALA A 237 -4.88 25.14 4.84
CA ALA A 237 -3.46 24.85 4.62
C ALA A 237 -2.58 25.44 5.73
N LYS A 238 -2.77 26.72 6.06
CA LYS A 238 -2.03 27.42 7.14
C LYS A 238 -2.31 26.79 8.51
N SER A 239 -3.55 26.41 8.78
CA SER A 239 -3.94 25.75 10.04
C SER A 239 -3.20 24.43 10.20
N ILE A 240 -3.16 23.59 9.16
CA ILE A 240 -2.44 22.31 9.18
C ILE A 240 -0.94 22.53 9.43
N VAL A 241 -0.32 23.49 8.75
CA VAL A 241 1.10 23.81 8.96
C VAL A 241 1.37 24.24 10.39
N SER A 242 0.50 25.07 10.97
CA SER A 242 0.62 25.50 12.37
C SER A 242 0.50 24.33 13.34
N GLU A 243 -0.47 23.44 13.11
CA GLU A 243 -0.66 22.23 13.91
C GLU A 243 0.57 21.32 13.85
N VAL A 244 1.11 21.06 12.63
CA VAL A 244 2.31 20.23 12.45
C VAL A 244 3.50 20.81 13.20
N LYS A 245 3.72 22.10 13.11
CA LYS A 245 4.86 22.78 13.77
C LYS A 245 4.76 22.80 15.30
N SER A 246 3.54 22.83 15.84
CA SER A 246 3.30 22.86 17.30
C SER A 246 3.19 21.46 17.92
N ALA A 247 3.11 20.40 17.11
CA ALA A 247 2.97 19.04 17.61
C ALA A 247 4.21 18.59 18.40
N SER A 248 4.00 18.03 19.59
CA SER A 248 5.08 17.58 20.49
C SER A 248 5.93 16.45 19.91
N CYS A 249 5.37 15.65 19.01
CA CYS A 249 6.11 14.59 18.33
C CYS A 249 7.12 15.13 17.29
N GLY A 250 7.03 16.42 16.92
CA GLY A 250 7.84 17.00 15.86
C GLY A 250 7.45 16.53 14.45
N TYR A 251 8.28 16.85 13.50
CA TYR A 251 8.18 16.42 12.10
C TYR A 251 9.57 16.12 11.55
N ILE A 252 9.67 15.61 10.34
CA ILE A 252 10.95 15.33 9.69
C ILE A 252 11.59 16.67 9.29
N ASP A 253 12.63 17.10 10.01
CA ASP A 253 13.34 18.36 9.80
C ASP A 253 14.86 18.21 9.78
N SER A 254 15.37 16.99 9.94
CA SER A 254 16.79 16.67 9.93
C SER A 254 17.07 15.38 9.14
N LEU A 255 18.33 15.14 8.79
CA LEU A 255 18.75 13.88 8.15
C LEU A 255 18.58 12.67 9.09
N ASP A 256 18.67 12.86 10.40
CA ASP A 256 18.48 11.79 11.37
C ASP A 256 17.03 11.30 11.44
N ASP A 257 16.10 12.18 11.08
CA ASP A 257 14.66 11.84 10.97
C ASP A 257 14.30 11.22 9.63
N ALA A 258 15.21 11.18 8.66
CA ALA A 258 14.93 10.67 7.33
C ALA A 258 14.36 9.23 7.40
N ILE A 259 13.26 9.03 6.66
CA ILE A 259 12.69 7.70 6.47
C ILE A 259 13.45 7.03 5.34
N ILE A 260 14.29 6.08 5.72
CA ILE A 260 15.11 5.32 4.77
C ILE A 260 14.59 3.90 4.73
N PHE A 261 14.03 3.52 3.59
CA PHE A 261 13.57 2.16 3.35
C PHE A 261 14.79 1.26 3.13
N ASN A 262 15.24 0.59 4.21
CA ASN A 262 16.39 -0.29 4.16
C ASN A 262 15.94 -1.74 3.99
N LYS A 263 15.93 -2.22 2.77
CA LYS A 263 15.58 -3.61 2.44
C LYS A 263 16.61 -4.65 2.86
N GLY A 264 17.83 -4.26 3.14
CA GLY A 264 18.93 -5.19 3.24
C GLY A 264 19.18 -5.97 1.94
N THR A 265 20.08 -6.93 1.99
CA THR A 265 20.41 -7.79 0.84
C THR A 265 19.38 -8.88 0.54
N ASN A 266 18.41 -9.09 1.42
CA ASN A 266 17.47 -10.21 1.35
C ASN A 266 16.14 -9.87 0.63
N PHE A 267 15.92 -8.63 0.27
CA PHE A 267 14.71 -8.16 -0.44
C PHE A 267 14.96 -7.96 -1.94
N SER A 268 15.75 -8.82 -2.57
CA SER A 268 15.89 -8.79 -4.01
C SER A 268 14.66 -9.45 -4.66
N ASN A 269 13.84 -8.69 -5.34
CA ASN A 269 12.85 -9.22 -6.25
C ASN A 269 13.58 -9.85 -7.46
N GLY A 270 13.65 -11.18 -7.50
CA GLY A 270 14.02 -11.89 -8.71
C GLY A 270 15.51 -11.94 -9.08
N GLY A 271 16.43 -11.79 -8.15
CA GLY A 271 17.82 -12.25 -8.32
C GLY A 271 18.75 -11.36 -9.14
N THR A 272 18.38 -10.16 -9.50
CA THR A 272 19.21 -9.25 -10.32
C THR A 272 19.61 -7.97 -9.61
N GLY A 273 19.82 -8.04 -8.31
CA GLY A 273 20.25 -6.88 -7.55
C GLY A 273 19.10 -5.92 -7.20
N ASN A 274 19.44 -4.84 -6.59
CA ASN A 274 18.50 -3.80 -6.22
C ASN A 274 17.82 -3.25 -7.49
N ASP A 275 16.54 -3.58 -7.70
CA ASP A 275 15.76 -3.14 -8.87
C ASP A 275 15.84 -1.64 -9.11
N TRP A 276 15.90 -0.85 -8.03
CA TRP A 276 16.10 0.59 -8.12
C TRP A 276 17.43 0.96 -8.76
N SER A 277 18.50 0.31 -8.34
CA SER A 277 19.83 0.56 -8.88
C SER A 277 19.93 0.14 -10.34
N TYR A 278 19.34 -0.99 -10.69
CA TYR A 278 19.32 -1.50 -12.06
C TYR A 278 18.50 -0.61 -12.99
N HIS A 279 17.29 -0.27 -12.62
CA HIS A 279 16.43 0.58 -13.45
C HIS A 279 16.92 2.02 -13.48
N TRP A 280 17.53 2.50 -12.41
CA TRP A 280 18.12 3.82 -12.36
C TRP A 280 19.38 3.92 -13.22
N SER A 281 20.24 2.91 -13.22
CA SER A 281 21.50 2.91 -13.97
C SER A 281 21.34 2.55 -15.46
N ASN A 282 20.45 1.59 -15.78
CA ASN A 282 20.37 1.03 -17.13
C ASN A 282 19.31 1.65 -18.05
N GLY A 283 18.31 2.31 -17.51
CA GLY A 283 17.22 2.85 -18.34
C GLY A 283 16.97 4.32 -18.13
N PHE A 284 17.40 4.85 -17.02
CA PHE A 284 17.00 6.17 -16.55
C PHE A 284 18.08 7.23 -16.79
N LEU A 285 19.31 6.92 -16.41
CA LEU A 285 20.43 7.87 -16.57
C LEU A 285 20.84 8.01 -18.03
N ASP A 286 20.81 6.91 -18.80
CA ASP A 286 21.16 6.94 -20.23
C ASP A 286 20.04 7.47 -21.12
N GLY A 287 18.82 7.59 -20.59
CA GLY A 287 17.62 7.98 -21.33
C GLY A 287 16.99 9.31 -20.91
N THR A 288 17.61 10.07 -20.00
CA THR A 288 17.03 11.32 -19.52
C THR A 288 18.04 12.44 -19.46
N ALA A 289 17.72 13.59 -20.08
CA ALA A 289 18.50 14.82 -20.01
C ALA A 289 17.80 15.84 -19.10
N ALA A 290 18.60 16.71 -18.45
CA ALA A 290 18.06 17.84 -17.73
C ALA A 290 17.41 18.84 -18.69
N THR A 291 16.33 19.50 -18.26
CA THR A 291 15.75 20.61 -19.02
C THR A 291 16.54 21.89 -18.77
N GLU A 292 16.58 22.76 -19.77
CA GLU A 292 17.14 24.11 -19.61
C GLU A 292 16.46 24.87 -18.46
N HIS A 293 15.14 24.68 -18.31
CA HIS A 293 14.36 25.33 -17.26
C HIS A 293 14.85 24.99 -15.86
N VAL A 294 15.05 23.69 -15.56
CA VAL A 294 15.48 23.28 -14.21
C VAL A 294 16.94 23.69 -13.96
N ILE A 295 17.80 23.60 -14.95
CA ILE A 295 19.19 24.03 -14.81
C ILE A 295 19.27 25.52 -14.54
N ASN A 296 18.58 26.36 -15.33
CA ASN A 296 18.56 27.81 -15.12
C ASN A 296 17.97 28.16 -13.75
N LEU A 297 16.87 27.52 -13.34
CA LEU A 297 16.28 27.73 -12.01
C LEU A 297 17.29 27.45 -10.89
N MET A 298 18.05 26.37 -10.98
CA MET A 298 19.05 26.03 -9.97
C MET A 298 20.26 26.97 -10.00
N VAL A 299 20.75 27.30 -11.20
CA VAL A 299 21.90 28.20 -11.37
C VAL A 299 21.57 29.62 -10.90
N ASP A 300 20.43 30.18 -11.32
CA ASP A 300 19.98 31.52 -10.96
C ASP A 300 19.76 31.68 -9.44
N ASN A 301 19.38 30.59 -8.77
CA ASN A 301 19.22 30.56 -7.30
C ASN A 301 20.47 30.06 -6.56
N LEU A 302 21.61 29.92 -7.24
CA LEU A 302 22.87 29.44 -6.66
C LEU A 302 22.70 28.11 -5.90
N ASP A 303 21.83 27.22 -6.39
CA ASP A 303 21.55 25.94 -5.75
C ASP A 303 22.76 25.00 -5.88
N PRO A 304 23.43 24.64 -4.76
CA PRO A 304 24.64 23.81 -4.83
C PRO A 304 24.35 22.38 -5.33
N ARG A 305 23.08 21.96 -5.34
CA ARG A 305 22.69 20.60 -5.78
C ARG A 305 22.83 20.39 -7.28
N VAL A 306 22.90 21.46 -8.08
CA VAL A 306 23.03 21.34 -9.55
C VAL A 306 24.20 20.45 -9.94
N ARG A 307 25.35 20.56 -9.28
CA ARG A 307 26.55 19.77 -9.55
C ARG A 307 26.48 18.31 -9.09
N PHE A 308 25.50 17.99 -8.22
CA PHE A 308 25.28 16.62 -7.73
C PHE A 308 24.14 15.91 -8.46
N CYS A 309 23.15 16.67 -8.90
CA CYS A 309 21.97 16.13 -9.58
C CYS A 309 22.21 15.95 -11.09
N TYR A 310 23.11 16.75 -11.68
CA TYR A 310 23.33 16.76 -13.13
C TYR A 310 24.82 16.71 -13.46
N SER A 311 25.18 15.83 -14.39
CA SER A 311 26.51 15.78 -14.97
C SER A 311 26.53 16.48 -16.33
N LYS A 312 27.69 17.05 -16.69
CA LYS A 312 27.87 17.54 -18.05
C LYS A 312 27.84 16.39 -19.03
N ASN A 313 27.13 16.57 -20.14
CA ASN A 313 27.20 15.65 -21.26
C ASN A 313 28.63 15.62 -21.83
N SER A 314 29.12 14.45 -22.17
CA SER A 314 30.45 14.24 -22.75
C SER A 314 30.58 14.81 -24.19
N TRP A 315 29.53 15.40 -24.72
CA TRP A 315 29.49 15.96 -26.07
C TRP A 315 29.80 17.47 -26.18
N ASN A 316 30.20 18.12 -25.08
CA ASN A 316 30.69 19.51 -25.07
C ASN A 316 31.99 19.65 -24.29
#